data_7f5a764454bc8cdd261106e9757531af
#
_entry.id   7f5a764454bc8cdd261106e9757531af
#
_cell.length_a   1.000
_cell.length_b   1.000
_cell.length_c   1.000
_cell.angle_alpha   90.00
_cell.angle_beta   90.00
_cell.angle_gamma   90.00
#
_symmetry.space_group_name_H-M   'P 1'
#
loop_
_entity.id
_entity.type
_entity.pdbx_description
1 polymer ?
#
loop_
_entity_poly.entity_id
_entity_poly.type
_entity_poly.pdbx_seq_one_letter_code
_entity_poly.pdbx_strand_id
1 'polypeptide(L)'
;MKVNFYPPSVQASGNFNFGEILEKKPIGFPQDGGLLKPFSNLFYWAHAWTPGKRSTIGLHPHQGFEICTFVLKGSINHYDTHLNKWIRLDEGDVQIIRSGNGISHSEEILEKSEIFQIWFDPDLSKSLKKP
;
A
#
# COMPACT_ATOMS: atom_id res chain seq x y z
N MET A 1 8.36 -29.74 -7.62
CA MET A 1 7.90 -28.37 -7.30
C MET A 1 8.82 -27.37 -7.98
N LYS A 2 8.27 -26.36 -8.65
CA LYS A 2 9.06 -25.28 -9.27
C LYS A 2 8.94 -24.04 -8.37
N VAL A 3 10.08 -23.47 -7.97
CA VAL A 3 10.14 -22.22 -7.20
C VAL A 3 10.65 -21.12 -8.13
N ASN A 4 9.92 -20.01 -8.21
CA ASN A 4 10.34 -18.81 -8.91
C ASN A 4 10.77 -17.78 -7.86
N PHE A 5 11.94 -17.19 -8.05
CA PHE A 5 12.49 -16.19 -7.14
C PHE A 5 12.61 -14.83 -7.83
N TYR A 6 12.08 -13.79 -7.21
CA TYR A 6 12.08 -12.42 -7.72
C TYR A 6 12.78 -11.49 -6.72
N PRO A 7 14.12 -11.38 -6.77
CA PRO A 7 14.86 -10.55 -5.83
C PRO A 7 14.53 -9.06 -6.00
N PRO A 8 14.83 -8.21 -5.00
CA PRO A 8 14.59 -6.76 -5.10
C PRO A 8 15.19 -6.09 -6.33
N SER A 9 16.30 -6.65 -6.87
CA SER A 9 16.96 -6.12 -8.09
C SER A 9 16.10 -6.17 -9.35
N VAL A 10 15.10 -7.07 -9.39
CA VAL A 10 14.19 -7.21 -10.55
C VAL A 10 12.79 -6.64 -10.26
N GLN A 11 12.57 -6.12 -9.06
CA GLN A 11 11.36 -5.43 -8.68
C GLN A 11 11.41 -3.97 -9.11
N ALA A 12 10.26 -3.38 -9.43
CA ALA A 12 10.18 -1.94 -9.67
C ALA A 12 10.50 -1.15 -8.40
N SER A 13 10.91 0.09 -8.57
CA SER A 13 11.21 1.02 -7.47
C SER A 13 10.36 2.27 -7.61
N GLY A 14 10.10 2.92 -6.49
CA GLY A 14 9.44 4.21 -6.45
C GLY A 14 9.86 4.99 -5.21
N ASN A 15 9.37 6.21 -5.12
CA ASN A 15 9.53 7.02 -3.94
C ASN A 15 8.43 8.09 -3.84
N PHE A 16 8.26 8.64 -2.66
CA PHE A 16 7.43 9.81 -2.39
C PHE A 16 8.26 10.89 -1.69
N ASN A 17 7.84 12.13 -1.84
CA ASN A 17 8.42 13.28 -1.13
C ASN A 17 9.96 13.35 -1.30
N PHE A 18 10.43 13.22 -2.55
CA PHE A 18 11.85 13.30 -2.91
C PHE A 18 12.74 12.31 -2.15
N GLY A 19 12.26 11.09 -1.94
CA GLY A 19 13.02 10.02 -1.30
C GLY A 19 12.86 9.94 0.23
N GLU A 20 11.97 10.70 0.83
CA GLU A 20 11.62 10.54 2.24
C GLU A 20 10.91 9.21 2.52
N ILE A 21 10.14 8.72 1.54
CA ILE A 21 9.59 7.37 1.51
C ILE A 21 10.16 6.67 0.28
N LEU A 22 10.78 5.54 0.48
CA LEU A 22 11.30 4.67 -0.58
C LEU A 22 10.40 3.45 -0.72
N GLU A 23 10.35 2.88 -1.94
CA GLU A 23 9.59 1.65 -2.14
C GLU A 23 10.24 0.72 -3.16
N LYS A 24 10.06 -0.59 -2.92
CA LYS A 24 10.17 -1.66 -3.90
C LYS A 24 8.79 -2.21 -4.17
N LYS A 25 8.53 -2.53 -5.42
CA LYS A 25 7.22 -3.06 -5.83
C LYS A 25 7.40 -4.48 -6.35
N PRO A 26 7.18 -5.52 -5.52
CA PRO A 26 7.11 -6.90 -6.01
C PRO A 26 6.13 -7.05 -7.16
N ILE A 27 4.95 -6.41 -7.06
CA ILE A 27 3.99 -6.29 -8.18
C ILE A 27 3.63 -4.81 -8.33
N GLY A 28 4.23 -4.14 -9.31
CA GLY A 28 3.93 -2.75 -9.63
C GLY A 28 2.87 -2.63 -10.73
N PHE A 29 2.57 -1.40 -11.12
CA PHE A 29 1.77 -1.14 -12.31
C PHE A 29 2.57 -1.49 -13.58
N PRO A 30 1.91 -1.73 -14.72
CA PRO A 30 2.60 -2.07 -15.97
C PRO A 30 3.71 -1.08 -16.36
N GLN A 31 3.50 0.22 -16.13
CA GLN A 31 4.48 1.27 -16.41
C GLN A 31 5.68 1.29 -15.46
N ASP A 32 5.61 0.60 -14.33
CA ASP A 32 6.71 0.57 -13.35
C ASP A 32 7.87 -0.35 -13.78
N GLY A 33 7.62 -1.31 -14.66
CA GLY A 33 8.65 -2.12 -15.31
C GLY A 33 9.18 -3.32 -14.53
N GLY A 34 8.51 -3.74 -13.46
CA GLY A 34 8.88 -4.95 -12.71
C GLY A 34 8.54 -6.24 -13.46
N LEU A 35 9.22 -7.35 -13.12
CA LEU A 35 9.04 -8.63 -13.81
C LEU A 35 7.78 -9.39 -13.39
N LEU A 36 7.42 -9.34 -12.12
CA LEU A 36 6.26 -10.08 -11.62
C LEU A 36 4.96 -9.35 -12.00
N LYS A 37 4.05 -10.09 -12.58
CA LYS A 37 2.73 -9.60 -13.03
C LYS A 37 1.66 -9.87 -11.97
N PRO A 38 0.49 -9.21 -12.07
CA PRO A 38 -0.65 -9.51 -11.20
C PRO A 38 -0.94 -11.01 -11.12
N PHE A 39 -1.33 -11.44 -9.93
CA PHE A 39 -1.64 -12.84 -9.65
C PHE A 39 -3.05 -12.95 -9.08
N SER A 40 -3.96 -13.64 -9.81
CA SER A 40 -5.37 -13.71 -9.45
C SER A 40 -5.96 -12.29 -9.29
N ASN A 41 -6.59 -11.99 -8.16
CA ASN A 41 -7.12 -10.67 -7.84
C ASN A 41 -6.11 -9.74 -7.14
N LEU A 42 -4.90 -10.21 -6.85
CA LEU A 42 -3.81 -9.39 -6.34
C LEU A 42 -3.14 -8.68 -7.52
N PHE A 43 -3.25 -7.36 -7.61
CA PHE A 43 -2.74 -6.60 -8.77
C PHE A 43 -1.67 -5.57 -8.44
N TYR A 44 -1.42 -5.32 -7.16
CA TYR A 44 -0.37 -4.40 -6.72
C TYR A 44 0.18 -4.82 -5.36
N TRP A 45 1.49 -4.72 -5.20
CA TRP A 45 2.16 -4.97 -3.94
C TRP A 45 3.38 -4.05 -3.84
N ALA A 46 3.40 -3.20 -2.83
CA ALA A 46 4.54 -2.36 -2.50
C ALA A 46 5.10 -2.70 -1.12
N HIS A 47 6.42 -2.66 -1.01
CA HIS A 47 7.16 -2.59 0.23
C HIS A 47 7.68 -1.15 0.35
N ALA A 48 7.16 -0.39 1.28
CA ALA A 48 7.52 1.01 1.48
C ALA A 48 8.15 1.23 2.85
N TRP A 49 9.10 2.15 2.94
CA TRP A 49 9.77 2.47 4.20
C TRP A 49 10.27 3.91 4.22
N THR A 50 10.44 4.44 5.43
CA THR A 50 11.14 5.70 5.70
C THR A 50 12.58 5.40 6.13
N PRO A 51 13.61 5.79 5.36
CA PRO A 51 15.00 5.56 5.75
C PRO A 51 15.44 6.43 6.93
N GLY A 52 14.75 7.52 7.20
CA GLY A 52 15.06 8.49 8.25
C GLY A 52 13.81 8.99 8.96
N LYS A 53 13.50 10.28 8.76
CA LYS A 53 12.37 10.95 9.41
C LYS A 53 11.01 10.48 8.88
N ARG A 54 9.95 10.80 9.63
CA ARG A 54 8.57 10.58 9.18
C ARG A 54 8.28 11.35 7.89
N SER A 55 7.39 10.81 7.08
CA SER A 55 6.90 11.46 5.88
C SER A 55 5.46 11.08 5.60
N THR A 56 4.70 12.01 5.03
CA THR A 56 3.26 11.85 4.81
C THR A 56 2.94 11.81 3.32
N ILE A 57 2.22 10.77 2.91
CA ILE A 57 1.53 10.74 1.62
C ILE A 57 0.20 11.46 1.82
N GLY A 58 0.04 12.59 1.14
CA GLY A 58 -1.13 13.46 1.28
C GLY A 58 -2.43 12.78 0.88
N LEU A 59 -3.54 13.44 1.17
CA LEU A 59 -4.88 12.91 0.90
C LEU A 59 -5.05 12.61 -0.59
N HIS A 60 -5.41 11.36 -0.92
CA HIS A 60 -5.62 10.90 -2.27
C HIS A 60 -6.77 9.88 -2.35
N PRO A 61 -7.48 9.79 -3.51
CA PRO A 61 -8.68 8.97 -3.63
C PRO A 61 -8.40 7.56 -4.10
N HIS A 62 -9.25 6.63 -3.66
CA HIS A 62 -9.37 5.27 -4.16
C HIS A 62 -10.82 4.86 -4.35
N GLN A 63 -11.08 4.00 -5.33
CA GLN A 63 -12.41 3.48 -5.61
C GLN A 63 -12.33 2.07 -6.19
N GLY A 64 -13.22 1.20 -5.75
CA GLY A 64 -13.48 -0.10 -6.38
C GLY A 64 -12.55 -1.24 -5.98
N PHE A 65 -11.47 -1.00 -5.25
CA PHE A 65 -10.55 -2.06 -4.83
C PHE A 65 -10.29 -2.06 -3.32
N GLU A 66 -9.64 -3.09 -2.86
CA GLU A 66 -9.32 -3.27 -1.45
C GLU A 66 -7.81 -3.10 -1.22
N ILE A 67 -7.45 -2.41 -0.15
CA ILE A 67 -6.08 -2.12 0.24
C ILE A 67 -5.81 -2.81 1.57
N CYS A 68 -4.79 -3.65 1.61
CA CYS A 68 -4.34 -4.31 2.82
C CYS A 68 -2.96 -3.78 3.20
N THR A 69 -2.85 -3.13 4.35
CA THR A 69 -1.60 -2.59 4.87
C THR A 69 -1.13 -3.42 6.07
N PHE A 70 0.10 -3.90 6.00
CA PHE A 70 0.78 -4.60 7.09
C PHE A 70 1.91 -3.73 7.62
N VAL A 71 1.91 -3.43 8.91
CA VAL A 71 3.03 -2.72 9.55
C VAL A 71 4.10 -3.74 9.93
N LEU A 72 5.22 -3.71 9.20
CA LEU A 72 6.31 -4.68 9.37
C LEU A 72 7.30 -4.24 10.44
N LYS A 73 7.45 -2.92 10.60
CA LYS A 73 8.37 -2.30 11.56
C LYS A 73 7.92 -0.88 11.87
N GLY A 74 8.08 -0.48 13.13
CA GLY A 74 7.73 0.88 13.55
C GLY A 74 6.23 1.11 13.59
N SER A 75 5.78 2.24 13.05
CA SER A 75 4.37 2.65 13.13
C SER A 75 3.98 3.57 11.97
N ILE A 76 2.68 3.61 11.69
CA ILE A 76 2.08 4.56 10.76
C ILE A 76 0.87 5.22 11.40
N ASN A 77 0.49 6.40 10.90
CA ASN A 77 -0.81 7.00 11.14
C ASN A 77 -1.60 6.99 9.85
N HIS A 78 -2.84 6.56 9.93
CA HIS A 78 -3.78 6.52 8.82
C HIS A 78 -4.94 7.47 9.08
N TYR A 79 -5.33 8.23 8.07
CA TYR A 79 -6.57 9.01 8.04
C TYR A 79 -7.39 8.63 6.82
N ASP A 80 -8.68 8.53 6.95
CA ASP A 80 -9.59 8.43 5.81
C ASP A 80 -10.90 9.19 6.00
N THR A 81 -11.56 9.44 4.88
CA THR A 81 -12.81 10.21 4.83
C THR A 81 -14.03 9.42 5.33
N HIS A 82 -13.93 8.10 5.48
CA HIS A 82 -14.99 7.28 6.05
C HIS A 82 -15.01 7.38 7.57
N LEU A 83 -13.85 7.18 8.21
CA LEU A 83 -13.70 7.29 9.67
C LEU A 83 -13.57 8.73 10.13
N ASN A 84 -13.07 9.61 9.26
CA ASN A 84 -12.84 11.03 9.51
C ASN A 84 -11.98 11.29 10.75
N LYS A 85 -10.97 10.46 10.96
CA LYS A 85 -10.01 10.56 12.06
C LYS A 85 -8.69 9.89 11.74
N TRP A 86 -7.64 10.31 12.43
CA TRP A 86 -6.35 9.62 12.41
C TRP A 86 -6.38 8.39 13.32
N ILE A 87 -5.85 7.29 12.81
CA ILE A 87 -5.68 6.04 13.55
C ILE A 87 -4.21 5.66 13.49
N ARG A 88 -3.63 5.32 14.64
CA ARG A 88 -2.29 4.77 14.73
C ARG A 88 -2.32 3.26 14.53
N LEU A 89 -1.38 2.76 13.74
CA LEU A 89 -1.10 1.35 13.55
C LEU A 89 0.35 1.09 13.95
N ASP A 90 0.56 0.09 14.77
CA ASP A 90 1.88 -0.30 15.26
C ASP A 90 2.36 -1.61 14.64
N GLU A 91 3.63 -1.95 14.83
CA GLU A 91 4.24 -3.17 14.31
C GLU A 91 3.37 -4.41 14.62
N GLY A 92 3.08 -5.19 13.59
CA GLY A 92 2.20 -6.35 13.64
C GLY A 92 0.72 -6.07 13.34
N ASP A 93 0.32 -4.80 13.30
CA ASP A 93 -1.06 -4.45 12.94
C ASP A 93 -1.30 -4.63 11.43
N VAL A 94 -2.53 -4.97 11.12
CA VAL A 94 -3.03 -5.08 9.75
C VAL A 94 -4.29 -4.22 9.60
N GLN A 95 -4.33 -3.43 8.53
CA GLN A 95 -5.51 -2.64 8.17
C GLN A 95 -6.04 -3.07 6.82
N ILE A 96 -7.36 -3.20 6.71
CA ILE A 96 -8.05 -3.45 5.45
C ILE A 96 -8.96 -2.26 5.16
N ILE A 97 -8.76 -1.64 3.99
CA ILE A 97 -9.61 -0.59 3.45
C ILE A 97 -10.41 -1.19 2.29
N ARG A 98 -11.73 -1.19 2.40
CA ARG A 98 -12.63 -1.48 1.30
C ARG A 98 -13.09 -0.17 0.72
N SER A 99 -12.47 0.27 -0.38
CA SER A 99 -12.71 1.62 -0.92
C SER A 99 -14.13 1.80 -1.48
N GLY A 100 -14.82 0.73 -1.82
CA GLY A 100 -16.21 0.76 -2.24
C GLY A 100 -16.47 1.75 -3.37
N ASN A 101 -17.44 2.61 -3.18
CA ASN A 101 -17.80 3.65 -4.15
C ASN A 101 -16.96 4.94 -4.03
N GLY A 102 -15.93 4.92 -3.18
CA GLY A 102 -14.95 6.00 -3.08
C GLY A 102 -14.59 6.35 -1.64
N ILE A 103 -13.30 6.44 -1.40
CA ILE A 103 -12.69 6.89 -0.14
C ILE A 103 -11.44 7.70 -0.49
N SER A 104 -11.12 8.70 0.30
CA SER A 104 -9.81 9.34 0.25
C SER A 104 -9.08 9.08 1.56
N HIS A 105 -7.79 8.79 1.46
CA HIS A 105 -6.97 8.55 2.64
C HIS A 105 -5.63 9.28 2.59
N SER A 106 -5.00 9.40 3.73
CA SER A 106 -3.65 9.92 3.91
C SER A 106 -2.89 8.97 4.85
N GLU A 107 -1.61 8.79 4.57
CA GLU A 107 -0.75 7.89 5.33
C GLU A 107 0.51 8.61 5.77
N GLU A 108 0.75 8.68 7.06
CA GLU A 108 2.00 9.16 7.64
C GLU A 108 2.82 7.96 8.09
N ILE A 109 3.92 7.69 7.39
CA ILE A 109 4.87 6.64 7.78
C ILE A 109 5.85 7.28 8.75
N LEU A 110 5.90 6.80 9.99
CA LEU A 110 6.75 7.36 11.02
C LEU A 110 8.22 7.07 10.73
N GLU A 111 9.11 7.64 11.51
CA GLU A 111 10.56 7.47 11.31
C GLU A 111 10.97 6.00 11.36
N LYS A 112 11.82 5.57 10.41
CA LYS A 112 12.38 4.21 10.31
C LYS A 112 11.32 3.11 10.38
N SER A 113 10.18 3.34 9.76
CA SER A 113 9.06 2.41 9.70
C SER A 113 8.95 1.75 8.33
N GLU A 114 8.38 0.55 8.31
CA GLU A 114 8.22 -0.26 7.09
C GLU A 114 6.83 -0.85 7.02
N ILE A 115 6.25 -0.84 5.82
CA ILE A 115 4.95 -1.45 5.54
C ILE A 115 4.98 -2.30 4.28
N PHE A 116 4.12 -3.32 4.22
CA PHE A 116 3.58 -3.82 2.97
C PHE A 116 2.23 -3.17 2.72
N GLN A 117 1.98 -2.83 1.47
CA GLN A 117 0.66 -2.45 1.00
C GLN A 117 0.30 -3.30 -0.22
N ILE A 118 -0.77 -4.07 -0.10
CA ILE A 118 -1.20 -5.05 -1.11
C ILE A 118 -2.63 -4.68 -1.52
N TRP A 119 -2.87 -4.59 -2.84
CA TRP A 119 -4.15 -4.22 -3.39
C TRP A 119 -4.80 -5.40 -4.11
N PHE A 120 -6.08 -5.59 -3.82
CA PHE A 120 -6.89 -6.65 -4.39
C PHE A 120 -8.04 -6.07 -5.21
N ASP A 121 -8.30 -6.70 -6.36
CA ASP A 121 -9.40 -6.35 -7.26
C ASP A 121 -10.61 -7.25 -6.92
N PRO A 122 -11.65 -6.72 -6.26
CA PRO A 122 -12.80 -7.51 -5.85
C PRO A 122 -13.84 -7.60 -6.97
N ASP A 123 -14.89 -8.40 -6.76
CA ASP A 123 -16.07 -8.39 -7.61
C ASP A 123 -16.81 -7.04 -7.46
N LEU A 124 -16.63 -6.16 -8.44
CA LEU A 124 -17.19 -4.81 -8.43
C LEU A 124 -18.72 -4.79 -8.32
N SER A 125 -19.41 -5.82 -8.83
CA SER A 125 -20.86 -5.92 -8.71
C SER A 125 -21.34 -6.01 -7.25
N LYS A 126 -20.46 -6.46 -6.36
CA LYS A 126 -20.72 -6.63 -4.92
C LYS A 126 -20.05 -5.57 -4.05
N SER A 127 -18.92 -5.04 -4.50
CA SER A 127 -18.04 -4.20 -3.69
C SER A 127 -18.26 -2.69 -3.86
N LEU A 128 -18.91 -2.23 -4.94
CA LEU A 128 -19.21 -0.81 -5.16
C LEU A 128 -20.35 -0.34 -4.23
N LYS A 129 -20.07 -0.40 -2.94
CA LYS A 129 -20.96 0.04 -1.86
C LYS A 129 -20.27 1.16 -1.08
N LYS A 130 -20.95 1.68 -0.10
CA LYS A 130 -20.33 2.61 0.85
C LYS A 130 -19.10 1.93 1.51
N PRO A 131 -17.98 2.64 1.63
CA PRO A 131 -16.76 2.14 2.27
C PRO A 131 -16.96 1.66 3.69
#